data_87398d4503e8807ebcbc0bf7366e64ed
#
_entry.id   87398d4503e8807ebcbc0bf7366e64ed
#
_cell.length_a   1.000
_cell.length_b   1.000
_cell.length_c   1.000
_cell.angle_alpha   90.00
_cell.angle_beta   90.00
_cell.angle_gamma   90.00
#
_symmetry.space_group_name_H-M   'P 1'
#
loop_
_entity.id
_entity.type
_entity.pdbx_description
1 polymer ?
#
loop_
_entity_poly.entity_id
_entity_poly.type
_entity_poly.pdbx_seq_one_letter_code
_entity_poly.pdbx_strand_id
1 'polypeptide(L)'
;MRKFLVLWVGLAFISAAGAESQAPDGRIQPYKKNPRYWQYKGQAVMLLGGSEDDNLFQLPHLKKHLDAMKAAGANVIRNTMSDRKDRGFEVYPFKALGDGKYDLSKWNDEYWKRFANMLRWTAERDIIVQIEIWDRFDYSRNNWPGHPYNPANNINYTSKQSGLVGEYPDHPGRNKQPFFFTTPKQKNNTVVLQCQRRFVDKLLSYSLKHDHVLYCMDNETSAQEQWATYWSSYVRKRSVEAGKKICITEMWDNWDLKTSTHKRTLDNPERYDFADVSQNNQKKGQTHWDNFQWVRRYVAKRPRPLNTVKTYGCDGGRHGNTRDGVER
;
A
#
# COMPACT_ATOMS: atom_id res chain seq x y z
N MET A 1 -21.67 -84.92 -19.51
CA MET A 1 -21.19 -83.58 -19.86
C MET A 1 -21.51 -82.62 -18.65
N ARG A 2 -20.51 -82.33 -17.84
CA ARG A 2 -20.66 -81.42 -16.70
C ARG A 2 -20.21 -80.02 -17.14
N LYS A 3 -21.13 -79.05 -17.02
CA LYS A 3 -20.84 -77.62 -17.31
C LYS A 3 -20.24 -76.98 -16.04
N PHE A 4 -19.02 -76.47 -16.12
CA PHE A 4 -18.43 -75.64 -15.08
C PHE A 4 -18.89 -74.20 -15.29
N LEU A 5 -19.45 -73.60 -14.24
CA LEU A 5 -19.82 -72.19 -14.17
C LEU A 5 -18.65 -71.46 -13.50
N VAL A 6 -17.99 -70.57 -14.23
CA VAL A 6 -16.93 -69.73 -13.67
C VAL A 6 -17.54 -68.39 -13.23
N LEU A 7 -17.49 -68.15 -11.93
CA LEU A 7 -17.98 -66.90 -11.31
C LEU A 7 -16.82 -65.90 -11.30
N TRP A 8 -16.95 -64.80 -12.02
CA TRP A 8 -16.03 -63.68 -11.94
C TRP A 8 -16.46 -62.74 -10.83
N VAL A 9 -15.65 -62.63 -9.74
CA VAL A 9 -15.80 -61.64 -8.69
C VAL A 9 -14.97 -60.39 -9.08
N GLY A 10 -15.65 -59.35 -9.54
CA GLY A 10 -14.99 -58.06 -9.82
C GLY A 10 -14.71 -57.31 -8.51
N LEU A 11 -13.46 -57.17 -8.15
CA LEU A 11 -13.04 -56.25 -7.07
C LEU A 11 -13.10 -54.81 -7.59
N ALA A 12 -14.07 -54.03 -7.13
CA ALA A 12 -14.11 -52.59 -7.35
C ALA A 12 -13.13 -51.90 -6.38
N PHE A 13 -12.02 -51.42 -6.90
CA PHE A 13 -11.14 -50.53 -6.17
C PHE A 13 -11.81 -49.14 -6.07
N ILE A 14 -12.36 -48.81 -4.92
CA ILE A 14 -12.77 -47.44 -4.60
C ILE A 14 -11.49 -46.65 -4.27
N SER A 15 -11.00 -45.91 -5.26
CA SER A 15 -9.93 -44.93 -5.06
C SER A 15 -10.50 -43.77 -4.23
N ALA A 16 -10.24 -43.75 -2.93
CA ALA A 16 -10.47 -42.59 -2.10
C ALA A 16 -9.48 -41.49 -2.55
N ALA A 17 -9.94 -40.58 -3.39
CA ALA A 17 -9.21 -39.35 -3.66
C ALA A 17 -9.12 -38.58 -2.34
N GLY A 18 -7.97 -38.71 -1.67
CA GLY A 18 -7.63 -37.87 -0.51
C GLY A 18 -7.68 -36.41 -0.94
N ALA A 19 -8.58 -35.64 -0.34
CA ALA A 19 -8.54 -34.21 -0.45
C ALA A 19 -7.19 -33.76 0.16
N GLU A 20 -6.22 -33.43 -0.68
CA GLU A 20 -5.03 -32.70 -0.23
C GLU A 20 -5.52 -31.45 0.48
N SER A 21 -5.33 -31.40 1.79
CA SER A 21 -5.55 -30.18 2.57
C SER A 21 -4.53 -29.16 2.07
N GLN A 22 -4.96 -28.24 1.20
CA GLN A 22 -4.11 -27.12 0.82
C GLN A 22 -3.60 -26.46 2.10
N ALA A 23 -2.28 -26.31 2.20
CA ALA A 23 -1.64 -25.61 3.29
C ALA A 23 -2.35 -24.24 3.47
N PRO A 24 -2.62 -23.83 4.71
CA PRO A 24 -3.34 -22.59 4.96
C PRO A 24 -2.63 -21.44 4.25
N ASP A 25 -3.40 -20.64 3.49
CA ASP A 25 -2.90 -19.43 2.81
C ASP A 25 -2.24 -18.53 3.87
N GLY A 26 -0.91 -18.43 3.83
CA GLY A 26 -0.08 -17.77 4.84
C GLY A 26 -0.08 -16.25 4.73
N ARG A 27 -0.70 -15.70 3.67
CA ARG A 27 -0.69 -14.26 3.42
C ARG A 27 -1.52 -13.47 4.43
N ILE A 28 -1.20 -12.19 4.56
CA ILE A 28 -2.06 -11.23 5.27
C ILE A 28 -3.39 -11.07 4.53
N GLN A 29 -4.50 -11.24 5.23
CA GLN A 29 -5.86 -11.17 4.67
C GLN A 29 -6.89 -10.94 5.78
N PRO A 30 -8.12 -10.49 5.47
CA PRO A 30 -9.20 -10.48 6.43
C PRO A 30 -9.42 -11.87 7.05
N TYR A 31 -9.58 -11.92 8.38
CA TYR A 31 -9.73 -13.19 9.09
C TYR A 31 -11.08 -13.85 8.77
N LYS A 32 -11.05 -15.07 8.25
CA LYS A 32 -12.25 -15.78 7.77
C LYS A 32 -13.36 -15.93 8.80
N LYS A 33 -13.02 -16.14 10.09
CA LYS A 33 -14.01 -16.29 11.16
C LYS A 33 -14.58 -14.96 11.66
N ASN A 34 -13.84 -13.86 11.49
CA ASN A 34 -14.29 -12.51 11.81
C ASN A 34 -13.57 -11.49 10.92
N PRO A 35 -14.19 -11.10 9.79
CA PRO A 35 -13.54 -10.23 8.79
C PRO A 35 -13.17 -8.81 9.28
N ARG A 36 -13.50 -8.45 10.52
CA ARG A 36 -13.06 -7.18 11.14
C ARG A 36 -11.60 -7.21 11.59
N TYR A 37 -11.00 -8.40 11.67
CA TYR A 37 -9.61 -8.62 12.06
C TYR A 37 -8.79 -9.11 10.88
N TRP A 38 -7.48 -9.05 11.04
CA TRP A 38 -6.53 -9.63 10.12
C TRP A 38 -6.21 -11.09 10.46
N GLN A 39 -5.79 -11.84 9.46
CA GLN A 39 -5.17 -13.17 9.59
C GLN A 39 -3.83 -13.13 8.87
N TYR A 40 -2.79 -13.67 9.51
CA TYR A 40 -1.48 -13.87 8.92
C TYR A 40 -0.93 -15.23 9.35
N LYS A 41 -0.31 -15.98 8.43
CA LYS A 41 0.17 -17.36 8.68
C LYS A 41 -0.88 -18.26 9.34
N GLY A 42 -2.14 -18.10 8.94
CA GLY A 42 -3.25 -18.90 9.48
C GLY A 42 -3.79 -18.44 10.84
N GLN A 43 -3.16 -17.46 11.51
CA GLN A 43 -3.54 -16.99 12.85
C GLN A 43 -4.19 -15.59 12.77
N ALA A 44 -5.19 -15.37 13.65
CA ALA A 44 -5.73 -14.04 13.84
C ALA A 44 -4.65 -13.10 14.41
N VAL A 45 -4.52 -11.91 13.84
CA VAL A 45 -3.53 -10.92 14.29
C VAL A 45 -4.19 -9.55 14.47
N MET A 46 -3.76 -8.84 15.51
CA MET A 46 -3.98 -7.42 15.67
C MET A 46 -2.72 -6.68 15.19
N LEU A 47 -2.89 -5.67 14.34
CA LEU A 47 -1.77 -4.89 13.85
C LEU A 47 -1.49 -3.74 14.82
N LEU A 48 -0.34 -3.78 15.47
CA LEU A 48 0.15 -2.78 16.42
C LEU A 48 1.57 -2.40 16.01
N GLY A 49 1.82 -1.11 15.84
CA GLY A 49 3.15 -0.65 15.45
C GLY A 49 3.16 0.81 15.04
N GLY A 50 4.21 1.17 14.36
CA GLY A 50 4.44 2.51 13.86
C GLY A 50 5.70 2.57 13.02
N SER A 51 6.00 3.73 12.47
CA SER A 51 7.23 3.97 11.70
C SER A 51 7.88 5.24 12.21
N GLU A 52 9.19 5.24 12.25
CA GLU A 52 10.00 6.41 12.58
C GLU A 52 9.90 7.50 11.52
N ASP A 53 9.62 7.11 10.28
CA ASP A 53 9.57 8.00 9.13
C ASP A 53 8.53 7.53 8.10
N ASP A 54 8.16 8.40 7.16
CA ASP A 54 7.23 8.07 6.07
C ASP A 54 7.86 7.08 5.09
N ASN A 55 9.10 7.35 4.65
CA ASN A 55 9.84 6.53 3.68
C ASN A 55 10.81 5.56 4.38
N LEU A 56 10.28 4.76 5.28
CA LEU A 56 11.03 3.92 6.22
C LEU A 56 12.11 3.06 5.55
N PHE A 57 11.85 2.57 4.32
CA PHE A 57 12.81 1.72 3.59
C PHE A 57 14.13 2.43 3.25
N GLN A 58 14.15 3.76 3.27
CA GLN A 58 15.36 4.55 2.98
C GLN A 58 16.24 4.78 4.21
N LEU A 59 15.73 4.54 5.42
CA LEU A 59 16.48 4.77 6.67
C LEU A 59 17.80 3.99 6.72
N PRO A 60 18.94 4.64 6.99
CA PRO A 60 20.23 3.94 7.09
C PRO A 60 20.28 2.88 8.20
N HIS A 61 19.52 3.07 9.28
CA HIS A 61 19.48 2.17 10.44
C HIS A 61 18.21 1.31 10.51
N LEU A 62 17.51 1.12 9.38
CA LEU A 62 16.24 0.41 9.31
C LEU A 62 16.24 -0.94 10.04
N LYS A 63 17.29 -1.76 9.86
CA LYS A 63 17.35 -3.08 10.49
C LYS A 63 17.28 -2.98 12.01
N LYS A 64 18.06 -2.04 12.62
CA LYS A 64 18.05 -1.78 14.06
C LYS A 64 16.67 -1.30 14.54
N HIS A 65 16.03 -0.43 13.75
CA HIS A 65 14.68 0.06 14.05
C HIS A 65 13.67 -1.11 14.07
N LEU A 66 13.70 -1.99 13.08
CA LEU A 66 12.81 -3.17 13.02
C LEU A 66 13.09 -4.17 14.17
N ASP A 67 14.35 -4.33 14.59
CA ASP A 67 14.70 -5.16 15.74
C ASP A 67 14.11 -4.60 17.05
N ALA A 68 14.19 -3.28 17.24
CA ALA A 68 13.58 -2.60 18.39
C ALA A 68 12.05 -2.71 18.38
N MET A 69 11.42 -2.54 17.21
CA MET A 69 9.97 -2.72 17.06
C MET A 69 9.53 -4.14 17.42
N LYS A 70 10.24 -5.15 16.91
CA LYS A 70 9.94 -6.56 17.22
C LYS A 70 10.08 -6.85 18.70
N ALA A 71 11.14 -6.34 19.35
CA ALA A 71 11.35 -6.48 20.78
C ALA A 71 10.24 -5.83 21.62
N ALA A 72 9.65 -4.73 21.13
CA ALA A 72 8.51 -4.06 21.74
C ALA A 72 7.15 -4.72 21.44
N GLY A 73 7.13 -5.81 20.65
CA GLY A 73 5.89 -6.50 20.26
C GLY A 73 5.15 -5.88 19.08
N ALA A 74 5.73 -4.88 18.41
CA ALA A 74 5.17 -4.29 17.20
C ALA A 74 5.25 -5.25 16.02
N ASN A 75 4.20 -5.23 15.16
CA ASN A 75 4.07 -6.16 14.03
C ASN A 75 3.54 -5.51 12.75
N VAL A 76 3.52 -4.18 12.66
CA VAL A 76 3.13 -3.46 11.45
C VAL A 76 3.94 -2.19 11.29
N ILE A 77 4.30 -1.90 10.05
CA ILE A 77 4.83 -0.61 9.62
C ILE A 77 4.02 -0.04 8.47
N ARG A 78 3.99 1.27 8.38
CA ARG A 78 3.64 2.04 7.21
C ARG A 78 4.93 2.38 6.45
N ASN A 79 4.90 2.33 5.14
CA ASN A 79 6.00 2.77 4.29
C ASN A 79 5.47 3.46 3.04
N THR A 80 5.68 4.76 2.91
CA THR A 80 5.47 5.45 1.64
C THR A 80 6.63 5.18 0.70
N MET A 81 6.35 5.10 -0.59
CA MET A 81 7.40 5.07 -1.61
C MET A 81 7.94 6.48 -1.89
N SER A 82 7.87 7.34 -0.86
CA SER A 82 8.36 8.71 -0.90
C SER A 82 9.87 8.76 -1.07
N ASP A 83 10.31 9.71 -1.83
CA ASP A 83 11.70 10.01 -2.13
C ASP A 83 12.04 11.50 -1.88
N ARG A 84 11.26 12.17 -1.03
CA ARG A 84 11.58 13.53 -0.56
C ARG A 84 12.95 13.54 0.08
N LYS A 85 13.79 14.42 -0.40
CA LYS A 85 15.17 14.56 0.11
C LYS A 85 15.24 15.55 1.27
N ASP A 86 14.46 15.31 2.30
CA ASP A 86 14.37 16.20 3.46
C ASP A 86 15.31 15.81 4.61
N ARG A 87 15.91 14.61 4.59
CA ARG A 87 16.86 14.15 5.59
C ARG A 87 18.28 13.90 5.04
N GLY A 88 18.44 13.93 3.71
CA GLY A 88 19.73 13.89 3.02
C GLY A 88 20.27 12.49 2.72
N PHE A 89 19.65 11.42 3.19
CA PHE A 89 20.02 10.05 2.84
C PHE A 89 19.17 9.46 1.71
N GLU A 90 18.10 10.13 1.33
CA GLU A 90 17.15 9.63 0.35
C GLU A 90 17.73 9.65 -1.07
N VAL A 91 17.38 8.66 -1.84
CA VAL A 91 17.72 8.52 -3.24
C VAL A 91 16.46 8.35 -4.08
N TYR A 92 16.51 8.80 -5.33
CA TYR A 92 15.39 8.61 -6.26
C TYR A 92 15.42 7.23 -6.93
N PRO A 93 14.25 6.72 -7.40
CA PRO A 93 14.12 5.38 -7.97
C PRO A 93 14.79 5.19 -9.34
N PHE A 94 15.15 6.29 -10.01
CA PHE A 94 15.66 6.29 -11.37
C PHE A 94 17.16 6.60 -11.42
N LYS A 95 17.81 6.18 -12.52
CA LYS A 95 19.23 6.39 -12.71
C LYS A 95 19.52 7.88 -12.89
N ALA A 96 20.34 8.43 -12.01
CA ALA A 96 20.90 9.76 -12.15
C ALA A 96 21.96 9.78 -13.29
N LEU A 97 21.98 10.87 -14.04
CA LEU A 97 23.00 11.22 -15.02
C LEU A 97 23.85 12.36 -14.44
N GLY A 98 25.07 12.53 -14.89
CA GLY A 98 26.03 13.44 -14.26
C GLY A 98 25.68 14.94 -14.34
N ASP A 99 24.65 15.31 -15.07
CA ASP A 99 24.23 16.71 -15.34
C ASP A 99 22.97 17.12 -14.54
N GLY A 100 22.63 16.39 -13.47
CA GLY A 100 21.42 16.63 -12.68
C GLY A 100 20.13 16.08 -13.30
N LYS A 101 20.23 15.39 -14.44
CA LYS A 101 19.11 14.71 -15.11
C LYS A 101 18.97 13.28 -14.65
N TYR A 102 17.83 12.70 -14.97
CA TYR A 102 17.50 11.31 -14.72
C TYR A 102 17.05 10.61 -16.01
N ASP A 103 17.34 9.32 -16.09
CA ASP A 103 16.76 8.44 -17.11
C ASP A 103 15.64 7.61 -16.48
N LEU A 104 14.38 7.99 -16.72
CA LEU A 104 13.20 7.29 -16.20
C LEU A 104 13.02 5.88 -16.83
N SER A 105 13.83 5.54 -17.84
CA SER A 105 13.87 4.20 -18.41
C SER A 105 14.83 3.26 -17.68
N LYS A 106 15.65 3.77 -16.76
CA LYS A 106 16.64 3.00 -16.00
C LYS A 106 16.48 3.21 -14.51
N TRP A 107 16.84 2.20 -13.74
CA TRP A 107 16.64 2.18 -12.31
C TRP A 107 17.89 2.60 -11.54
N ASN A 108 17.69 3.13 -10.33
CA ASN A 108 18.72 3.32 -9.33
C ASN A 108 18.76 2.05 -8.46
N ASP A 109 19.81 1.25 -8.60
CA ASP A 109 19.94 -0.03 -7.91
C ASP A 109 19.93 0.11 -6.37
N GLU A 110 20.47 1.22 -5.85
CA GLU A 110 20.47 1.46 -4.41
C GLU A 110 19.07 1.66 -3.84
N TYR A 111 18.20 2.42 -4.52
CA TYR A 111 16.81 2.59 -4.11
C TYR A 111 16.08 1.24 -4.01
N TRP A 112 16.19 0.44 -5.05
CA TRP A 112 15.52 -0.85 -5.13
C TRP A 112 16.13 -1.90 -4.22
N LYS A 113 17.43 -1.83 -3.94
CA LYS A 113 18.10 -2.64 -2.91
C LYS A 113 17.60 -2.33 -1.51
N ARG A 114 17.43 -1.05 -1.16
CA ARG A 114 16.85 -0.62 0.13
C ARG A 114 15.43 -1.14 0.27
N PHE A 115 14.60 -1.01 -0.77
CA PHE A 115 13.24 -1.53 -0.79
C PHE A 115 13.19 -3.05 -0.63
N ALA A 116 14.01 -3.79 -1.38
CA ALA A 116 14.13 -5.24 -1.24
C ALA A 116 14.58 -5.68 0.16
N ASN A 117 15.53 -4.95 0.76
CA ASN A 117 16.00 -5.21 2.12
C ASN A 117 14.89 -5.00 3.15
N MET A 118 14.10 -3.92 3.03
CA MET A 118 12.95 -3.70 3.91
C MET A 118 11.98 -4.88 3.86
N LEU A 119 11.58 -5.30 2.66
CA LEU A 119 10.65 -6.42 2.49
C LEU A 119 11.19 -7.72 3.10
N ARG A 120 12.47 -8.00 2.91
CA ARG A 120 13.13 -9.18 3.50
C ARG A 120 13.21 -9.09 5.02
N TRP A 121 13.68 -7.96 5.57
CA TRP A 121 13.87 -7.80 7.01
C TRP A 121 12.55 -7.76 7.79
N THR A 122 11.49 -7.23 7.20
CA THR A 122 10.14 -7.27 7.78
C THR A 122 9.56 -8.67 7.75
N ALA A 123 9.76 -9.44 6.66
CA ALA A 123 9.34 -10.85 6.58
C ALA A 123 10.03 -11.72 7.64
N GLU A 124 11.35 -11.54 7.85
CA GLU A 124 12.14 -12.24 8.87
C GLU A 124 11.62 -11.98 10.31
N ARG A 125 10.88 -10.89 10.53
CA ARG A 125 10.39 -10.45 11.84
C ARG A 125 8.88 -10.58 12.01
N ASP A 126 8.17 -11.09 11.02
CA ASP A 126 6.70 -11.11 10.98
C ASP A 126 6.07 -9.72 11.15
N ILE A 127 6.69 -8.72 10.57
CA ILE A 127 6.18 -7.34 10.55
C ILE A 127 5.45 -7.12 9.22
N ILE A 128 4.17 -6.84 9.29
CA ILE A 128 3.33 -6.50 8.14
C ILE A 128 3.73 -5.11 7.60
N VAL A 129 3.74 -4.97 6.29
CA VAL A 129 4.08 -3.69 5.63
C VAL A 129 2.87 -3.16 4.89
N GLN A 130 2.37 -1.98 5.25
CA GLN A 130 1.45 -1.23 4.40
C GLN A 130 2.27 -0.30 3.49
N ILE A 131 2.32 -0.62 2.20
CA ILE A 131 2.99 0.20 1.18
C ILE A 131 2.00 1.24 0.67
N GLU A 132 2.39 2.51 0.71
CA GLU A 132 1.70 3.63 0.07
C GLU A 132 2.46 3.99 -1.20
N ILE A 133 1.84 3.73 -2.36
CA ILE A 133 2.53 3.74 -3.66
C ILE A 133 2.86 5.17 -4.10
N TRP A 134 1.95 6.11 -3.86
CA TRP A 134 2.11 7.51 -4.24
C TRP A 134 2.05 8.42 -3.01
N ASP A 135 2.97 9.36 -2.93
CA ASP A 135 2.92 10.45 -1.96
C ASP A 135 2.82 11.80 -2.67
N ARG A 136 1.68 12.44 -2.57
CA ARG A 136 1.42 13.71 -3.26
C ARG A 136 2.34 14.84 -2.84
N PHE A 137 2.91 14.76 -1.64
CA PHE A 137 3.86 15.76 -1.14
C PHE A 137 5.17 15.77 -1.92
N ASP A 138 5.57 14.65 -2.52
CA ASP A 138 6.79 14.55 -3.34
C ASP A 138 6.69 15.39 -4.62
N TYR A 139 5.47 15.62 -5.09
CA TYR A 139 5.17 16.29 -6.36
C TYR A 139 4.74 17.75 -6.19
N SER A 140 5.03 18.36 -5.05
CA SER A 140 4.57 19.72 -4.74
C SER A 140 5.65 20.55 -4.04
N ARG A 141 5.48 21.88 -4.09
CA ARG A 141 6.33 22.86 -3.41
C ARG A 141 7.81 22.61 -3.66
N ASN A 142 8.65 22.62 -2.63
CA ASN A 142 10.11 22.48 -2.76
C ASN A 142 10.57 21.08 -3.17
N ASN A 143 9.70 20.07 -3.13
CA ASN A 143 10.04 18.71 -3.54
C ASN A 143 9.98 18.55 -5.08
N TRP A 144 9.05 19.24 -5.73
CA TRP A 144 8.83 19.09 -7.16
C TRP A 144 9.97 19.60 -8.06
N PRO A 145 10.65 20.75 -7.80
CA PRO A 145 11.72 21.23 -8.67
C PRO A 145 12.87 20.25 -8.88
N GLY A 146 13.22 19.45 -7.86
CA GLY A 146 14.28 18.43 -7.95
C GLY A 146 13.81 17.04 -8.35
N HIS A 147 12.50 16.82 -8.46
CA HIS A 147 11.93 15.49 -8.66
C HIS A 147 12.21 14.92 -10.07
N PRO A 148 12.57 13.64 -10.25
CA PRO A 148 12.87 13.03 -11.56
C PRO A 148 11.73 13.14 -12.59
N TYR A 149 10.48 13.06 -12.15
CA TYR A 149 9.31 13.25 -13.03
C TYR A 149 9.10 14.69 -13.48
N ASN A 150 9.78 15.66 -12.90
CA ASN A 150 9.75 17.01 -13.42
C ASN A 150 10.41 17.04 -14.82
N PRO A 151 9.75 17.59 -15.85
CA PRO A 151 10.30 17.58 -17.21
C PRO A 151 11.63 18.34 -17.34
N ALA A 152 11.94 19.22 -16.39
CA ALA A 152 13.25 19.87 -16.34
C ALA A 152 14.38 18.91 -15.92
N ASN A 153 14.08 17.77 -15.28
CA ASN A 153 15.05 16.89 -14.64
C ASN A 153 15.17 15.51 -15.30
N ASN A 154 14.53 15.25 -16.44
CA ASN A 154 14.68 13.96 -17.11
C ASN A 154 14.93 14.11 -18.61
N ILE A 155 15.43 13.02 -19.20
CA ILE A 155 15.70 12.95 -20.64
C ILE A 155 14.57 12.30 -21.45
N ASN A 156 13.48 11.85 -20.80
CA ASN A 156 12.47 10.99 -21.40
C ASN A 156 11.31 11.76 -22.03
N TYR A 157 11.07 12.98 -21.57
CA TYR A 157 10.04 13.87 -22.12
C TYR A 157 10.28 15.34 -21.77
N THR A 158 9.74 16.22 -22.57
CA THR A 158 9.71 17.68 -22.34
C THR A 158 8.39 18.09 -21.67
N SER A 159 8.30 19.34 -21.20
CA SER A 159 7.04 19.92 -20.70
C SER A 159 5.93 19.87 -21.77
N LYS A 160 6.27 20.14 -23.05
CA LYS A 160 5.31 20.08 -24.15
C LYS A 160 4.75 18.67 -24.36
N GLN A 161 5.59 17.64 -24.28
CA GLN A 161 5.18 16.24 -24.46
C GLN A 161 4.39 15.69 -23.27
N SER A 162 4.81 16.03 -22.06
CA SER A 162 4.22 15.53 -20.82
C SER A 162 3.05 16.36 -20.32
N GLY A 163 2.93 17.62 -20.71
CA GLY A 163 1.96 18.56 -20.14
C GLY A 163 2.20 18.86 -18.66
N LEU A 164 3.35 18.43 -18.10
CA LEU A 164 3.74 18.73 -16.73
C LEU A 164 4.40 20.11 -16.65
N VAL A 165 4.22 20.74 -15.49
CA VAL A 165 4.80 22.06 -15.20
C VAL A 165 6.15 21.91 -14.50
N GLY A 166 7.07 22.85 -14.70
CA GLY A 166 8.36 22.90 -14.02
C GLY A 166 8.26 23.25 -12.53
N GLU A 167 7.26 24.05 -12.19
CA GLU A 167 6.99 24.48 -10.82
C GLU A 167 5.58 24.14 -10.38
N TYR A 168 5.41 23.76 -9.12
CA TYR A 168 4.12 23.55 -8.50
C TYR A 168 4.17 23.96 -7.01
N PRO A 169 3.97 25.26 -6.73
CA PRO A 169 4.10 25.79 -5.37
C PRO A 169 2.93 25.47 -4.45
N ASP A 170 1.80 25.04 -5.00
CA ASP A 170 0.60 24.77 -4.24
C ASP A 170 0.75 23.58 -3.28
N HIS A 171 0.03 23.62 -2.18
CA HIS A 171 -0.14 22.47 -1.29
C HIS A 171 -0.82 21.30 -2.04
N PRO A 172 -0.40 20.02 -1.82
CA PRO A 172 -0.98 18.86 -2.52
C PRO A 172 -2.50 18.75 -2.39
N GLY A 173 -3.08 19.20 -1.28
CA GLY A 173 -4.52 19.27 -1.03
C GLY A 173 -5.30 20.15 -2.01
N ARG A 174 -4.63 21.05 -2.78
CA ARG A 174 -5.26 21.80 -3.88
C ARG A 174 -5.66 20.90 -5.04
N ASN A 175 -5.10 19.71 -5.15
CA ASN A 175 -5.38 18.71 -6.16
C ASN A 175 -5.34 19.23 -7.61
N LYS A 176 -4.30 19.99 -7.96
CA LYS A 176 -4.13 20.59 -9.29
C LYS A 176 -2.88 20.12 -10.03
N GLN A 177 -1.98 19.35 -9.36
CA GLN A 177 -0.74 18.85 -9.97
C GLN A 177 -1.07 17.91 -11.13
N PRO A 178 -0.66 18.25 -12.40
CA PRO A 178 -1.02 17.46 -13.58
C PRO A 178 -0.59 16.01 -13.54
N PHE A 179 0.45 15.68 -12.77
CA PHE A 179 0.94 14.31 -12.54
C PHE A 179 -0.16 13.36 -12.06
N PHE A 180 -1.16 13.84 -11.31
CA PHE A 180 -2.25 13.04 -10.76
C PHE A 180 -3.52 13.03 -11.61
N PHE A 181 -3.41 13.45 -12.88
CA PHE A 181 -4.52 13.48 -13.84
C PHE A 181 -4.22 12.68 -15.11
N THR A 182 -3.25 11.77 -15.07
CA THR A 182 -2.72 11.07 -16.24
C THR A 182 -3.56 9.90 -16.71
N THR A 183 -4.46 9.38 -15.87
CA THR A 183 -5.21 8.15 -16.15
C THR A 183 -6.18 8.29 -17.33
N PRO A 184 -6.59 7.18 -17.99
CA PRO A 184 -7.44 7.23 -19.18
C PRO A 184 -8.80 7.92 -18.97
N LYS A 185 -9.39 7.83 -17.77
CA LYS A 185 -10.65 8.49 -17.43
C LYS A 185 -10.48 9.96 -17.01
N GLN A 186 -9.26 10.47 -16.99
CA GLN A 186 -8.93 11.85 -16.68
C GLN A 186 -8.40 12.54 -17.95
N LYS A 187 -7.11 12.91 -18.01
CA LYS A 187 -6.51 13.56 -19.17
C LYS A 187 -5.88 12.57 -20.18
N ASN A 188 -5.86 11.28 -19.86
CA ASN A 188 -5.26 10.23 -20.69
C ASN A 188 -3.84 10.57 -21.15
N ASN A 189 -3.01 11.04 -20.23
CA ASN A 189 -1.63 11.42 -20.52
C ASN A 189 -0.74 10.18 -20.61
N THR A 190 -0.68 9.58 -21.79
CA THR A 190 0.02 8.31 -22.02
C THR A 190 1.53 8.39 -21.80
N VAL A 191 2.15 9.55 -22.05
CA VAL A 191 3.59 9.77 -21.87
C VAL A 191 3.99 9.60 -20.40
N VAL A 192 3.34 10.31 -19.50
CA VAL A 192 3.64 10.24 -18.07
C VAL A 192 3.14 8.94 -17.49
N LEU A 193 1.93 8.50 -17.87
CA LEU A 193 1.32 7.28 -17.37
C LEU A 193 2.17 6.03 -17.67
N GLN A 194 2.88 5.99 -18.78
CA GLN A 194 3.79 4.90 -19.08
C GLN A 194 4.94 4.83 -18.07
N CYS A 195 5.52 5.97 -17.70
CA CYS A 195 6.56 6.02 -16.67
C CYS A 195 6.02 5.63 -15.29
N GLN A 196 4.82 6.09 -14.95
CA GLN A 196 4.13 5.71 -13.71
C GLN A 196 3.86 4.20 -13.64
N ARG A 197 3.35 3.60 -14.71
CA ARG A 197 3.13 2.14 -14.79
C ARG A 197 4.44 1.36 -14.60
N ARG A 198 5.51 1.79 -15.25
CA ARG A 198 6.83 1.16 -15.09
C ARG A 198 7.30 1.18 -13.64
N PHE A 199 7.12 2.30 -12.94
CA PHE A 199 7.46 2.40 -11.51
C PHE A 199 6.64 1.42 -10.68
N VAL A 200 5.32 1.39 -10.85
CA VAL A 200 4.43 0.46 -10.14
C VAL A 200 4.76 -0.99 -10.48
N ASP A 201 5.02 -1.33 -11.75
CA ASP A 201 5.43 -2.68 -12.15
C ASP A 201 6.76 -3.10 -11.49
N LYS A 202 7.71 -2.18 -11.38
CA LYS A 202 8.98 -2.43 -10.69
C LYS A 202 8.76 -2.69 -9.21
N LEU A 203 7.95 -1.86 -8.53
CA LEU A 203 7.55 -2.05 -7.13
C LEU A 203 6.92 -3.43 -6.92
N LEU A 204 5.93 -3.78 -7.74
CA LEU A 204 5.22 -5.05 -7.66
C LEU A 204 6.14 -6.26 -7.94
N SER A 205 7.16 -6.12 -8.79
CA SER A 205 8.13 -7.19 -9.06
C SER A 205 8.93 -7.61 -7.82
N TYR A 206 9.03 -6.75 -6.82
CA TYR A 206 9.59 -7.06 -5.50
C TYR A 206 8.50 -7.49 -4.52
N SER A 207 7.48 -6.66 -4.34
CA SER A 207 6.53 -6.80 -3.23
C SER A 207 5.59 -8.00 -3.36
N LEU A 208 5.21 -8.42 -4.58
CA LEU A 208 4.36 -9.59 -4.80
C LEU A 208 5.03 -10.94 -4.45
N LYS A 209 6.32 -10.94 -4.17
CA LYS A 209 7.05 -12.13 -3.66
C LYS A 209 6.83 -12.37 -2.16
N HIS A 210 6.16 -11.44 -1.49
CA HIS A 210 6.00 -11.42 -0.04
C HIS A 210 4.53 -11.47 0.36
N ASP A 211 4.20 -12.30 1.32
CA ASP A 211 2.82 -12.55 1.75
C ASP A 211 2.36 -11.62 2.92
N HIS A 212 3.25 -10.75 3.42
CA HIS A 212 3.01 -9.83 4.53
C HIS A 212 2.78 -8.37 4.10
N VAL A 213 2.42 -8.14 2.83
CA VAL A 213 2.27 -6.79 2.26
C VAL A 213 0.82 -6.43 2.03
N LEU A 214 0.44 -5.24 2.50
CA LEU A 214 -0.80 -4.53 2.22
C LEU A 214 -0.51 -3.34 1.29
N TYR A 215 -1.46 -2.99 0.43
CA TYR A 215 -1.28 -1.90 -0.54
C TYR A 215 -2.27 -0.77 -0.29
N CYS A 216 -1.77 0.44 -0.16
CA CYS A 216 -2.51 1.68 -0.19
C CYS A 216 -2.10 2.47 -1.44
N MET A 217 -3.05 3.01 -2.18
CA MET A 217 -2.71 3.65 -3.45
C MET A 217 -1.96 4.97 -3.22
N ASP A 218 -2.45 5.79 -2.32
CA ASP A 218 -1.81 7.07 -1.99
C ASP A 218 -1.62 7.23 -0.47
N ASN A 219 -0.63 8.02 -0.08
CA ASN A 219 -0.58 8.67 1.21
C ASN A 219 -1.41 9.95 1.17
N GLU A 220 -2.37 10.12 2.09
CA GLU A 220 -3.17 11.35 2.27
C GLU A 220 -3.65 11.97 0.95
N THR A 221 -4.54 11.27 0.26
CA THR A 221 -4.96 11.75 -1.05
C THR A 221 -6.23 12.61 -1.00
N SER A 222 -6.17 13.74 -1.70
CA SER A 222 -7.34 14.53 -2.13
C SER A 222 -7.67 14.31 -3.61
N ALA A 223 -7.12 13.23 -4.21
CA ALA A 223 -7.29 12.88 -5.62
C ALA A 223 -8.76 12.74 -6.02
N GLN A 224 -8.98 12.81 -7.33
CA GLN A 224 -10.24 12.38 -7.92
C GLN A 224 -10.37 10.85 -7.79
N GLU A 225 -11.61 10.37 -7.67
CA GLU A 225 -11.89 8.94 -7.54
C GLU A 225 -11.38 8.12 -8.74
N GLN A 226 -11.33 8.72 -9.93
CA GLN A 226 -10.80 8.09 -11.14
C GLN A 226 -9.33 7.69 -11.01
N TRP A 227 -8.52 8.47 -10.29
CA TRP A 227 -7.14 8.14 -9.99
C TRP A 227 -7.03 6.89 -9.10
N ALA A 228 -7.71 6.91 -7.95
CA ALA A 228 -7.71 5.79 -7.01
C ALA A 228 -8.28 4.50 -7.65
N THR A 229 -9.37 4.60 -8.42
CA THR A 229 -9.97 3.49 -9.15
C THR A 229 -9.02 2.90 -10.18
N TYR A 230 -8.30 3.73 -10.90
CA TYR A 230 -7.34 3.27 -11.90
C TYR A 230 -6.20 2.49 -11.26
N TRP A 231 -5.55 3.06 -10.24
CA TRP A 231 -4.39 2.41 -9.63
C TRP A 231 -4.75 1.17 -8.84
N SER A 232 -5.85 1.17 -8.08
CA SER A 232 -6.33 -0.04 -7.39
C SER A 232 -6.63 -1.16 -8.39
N SER A 233 -7.27 -0.85 -9.52
CA SER A 233 -7.55 -1.83 -10.58
C SER A 233 -6.28 -2.31 -11.27
N TYR A 234 -5.32 -1.42 -11.51
CA TYR A 234 -4.04 -1.76 -12.14
C TYR A 234 -3.22 -2.71 -11.25
N VAL A 235 -3.04 -2.37 -9.99
CA VAL A 235 -2.29 -3.18 -9.02
C VAL A 235 -2.94 -4.55 -8.84
N ARG A 236 -4.27 -4.61 -8.72
CA ARG A 236 -5.01 -5.88 -8.64
C ARG A 236 -4.84 -6.73 -9.91
N LYS A 237 -4.95 -6.12 -11.09
CA LYS A 237 -4.71 -6.82 -12.35
C LYS A 237 -3.30 -7.44 -12.38
N ARG A 238 -2.27 -6.66 -12.04
CA ARG A 238 -0.87 -7.15 -12.02
C ARG A 238 -0.67 -8.26 -10.99
N SER A 239 -1.33 -8.19 -9.83
CA SER A 239 -1.26 -9.26 -8.83
C SER A 239 -1.90 -10.57 -9.33
N VAL A 240 -3.05 -10.49 -9.99
CA VAL A 240 -3.72 -11.66 -10.60
C VAL A 240 -2.86 -12.28 -11.69
N GLU A 241 -2.27 -11.47 -12.59
CA GLU A 241 -1.34 -11.92 -13.62
C GLU A 241 -0.11 -12.65 -13.03
N ALA A 242 0.31 -12.26 -11.83
CA ALA A 242 1.38 -12.93 -11.08
C ALA A 242 0.90 -14.12 -10.22
N GLY A 243 -0.38 -14.51 -10.30
CA GLY A 243 -0.97 -15.58 -9.49
C GLY A 243 -1.08 -15.24 -8.00
N LYS A 244 -1.10 -13.94 -7.64
CA LYS A 244 -1.11 -13.48 -6.25
C LYS A 244 -2.44 -12.83 -5.87
N LYS A 245 -2.87 -13.07 -4.62
CA LYS A 245 -3.98 -12.37 -3.99
C LYS A 245 -3.42 -11.33 -3.03
N ILE A 246 -3.92 -10.12 -3.10
CA ILE A 246 -3.46 -8.98 -2.27
C ILE A 246 -4.64 -8.27 -1.63
N CYS A 247 -4.37 -7.45 -0.62
CA CYS A 247 -5.36 -6.55 -0.01
C CYS A 247 -5.01 -5.10 -0.34
N ILE A 248 -6.00 -4.34 -0.78
CA ILE A 248 -5.86 -2.98 -1.29
C ILE A 248 -6.77 -2.03 -0.51
N THR A 249 -6.29 -0.81 -0.27
CA THR A 249 -7.05 0.32 0.27
C THR A 249 -6.66 1.64 -0.37
N GLU A 250 -7.29 2.72 0.09
CA GLU A 250 -6.93 4.11 -0.21
C GLU A 250 -6.99 4.94 1.07
N MET A 251 -6.02 5.86 1.26
CA MET A 251 -5.98 6.77 2.40
C MET A 251 -6.41 8.17 1.96
N TRP A 252 -7.68 8.51 2.20
CA TRP A 252 -8.24 9.81 1.86
C TRP A 252 -7.84 10.88 2.88
N ASP A 253 -7.41 12.04 2.38
CA ASP A 253 -7.03 13.20 3.19
C ASP A 253 -8.28 13.95 3.71
N ASN A 254 -8.94 13.39 4.70
CA ASN A 254 -10.06 14.01 5.40
C ASN A 254 -10.20 13.43 6.81
N TRP A 255 -10.18 14.31 7.82
CA TRP A 255 -10.34 13.90 9.21
C TRP A 255 -11.77 13.45 9.57
N ASP A 256 -12.78 13.89 8.83
CA ASP A 256 -14.15 13.42 9.04
C ASP A 256 -14.42 12.16 8.22
N LEU A 257 -14.38 11.02 8.90
CA LEU A 257 -14.59 9.70 8.29
C LEU A 257 -16.00 9.48 7.71
N LYS A 258 -16.94 10.40 7.96
CA LYS A 258 -18.34 10.31 7.49
C LYS A 258 -18.55 10.92 6.12
N THR A 259 -17.55 11.63 5.59
CA THR A 259 -17.65 12.34 4.32
C THR A 259 -17.80 11.39 3.13
N SER A 260 -18.33 11.94 2.02
CA SER A 260 -18.41 11.23 0.74
C SER A 260 -17.05 10.75 0.25
N THR A 261 -15.97 11.42 0.63
CA THR A 261 -14.61 11.04 0.27
C THR A 261 -14.24 9.66 0.85
N HIS A 262 -14.43 9.43 2.15
CA HIS A 262 -14.21 8.12 2.76
C HIS A 262 -15.18 7.05 2.26
N LYS A 263 -16.42 7.44 1.93
CA LYS A 263 -17.42 6.52 1.37
C LYS A 263 -16.98 5.90 0.04
N ARG A 264 -16.10 6.55 -0.73
CA ARG A 264 -15.49 5.95 -1.93
C ARG A 264 -14.75 4.64 -1.64
N THR A 265 -14.16 4.50 -0.45
CA THR A 265 -13.61 3.23 0.03
C THR A 265 -14.65 2.39 0.74
N LEU A 266 -15.42 2.98 1.66
CA LEU A 266 -16.34 2.23 2.52
C LEU A 266 -17.48 1.56 1.74
N ASP A 267 -17.94 2.15 0.64
CA ASP A 267 -19.05 1.63 -0.18
C ASP A 267 -18.59 0.62 -1.25
N ASN A 268 -17.27 0.49 -1.49
CA ASN A 268 -16.71 -0.35 -2.56
C ASN A 268 -15.81 -1.49 -2.01
N PRO A 269 -16.35 -2.44 -1.22
CA PRO A 269 -15.56 -3.54 -0.64
C PRO A 269 -15.04 -4.54 -1.68
N GLU A 270 -15.60 -4.57 -2.88
CA GLU A 270 -15.10 -5.36 -4.02
C GLU A 270 -13.80 -4.80 -4.61
N ARG A 271 -13.56 -3.50 -4.39
CA ARG A 271 -12.32 -2.83 -4.82
C ARG A 271 -11.32 -2.72 -3.68
N TYR A 272 -11.79 -2.46 -2.46
CA TYR A 272 -10.98 -2.19 -1.29
C TYR A 272 -11.23 -3.22 -0.20
N ASP A 273 -10.25 -4.08 0.05
CA ASP A 273 -10.34 -5.21 0.97
C ASP A 273 -10.36 -4.77 2.44
N PHE A 274 -9.86 -3.57 2.72
CA PHE A 274 -9.87 -2.93 4.05
C PHE A 274 -10.03 -1.43 3.91
N ALA A 275 -10.33 -0.75 5.02
CA ALA A 275 -10.44 0.70 5.04
C ALA A 275 -9.32 1.29 5.87
N ASP A 276 -8.57 2.23 5.28
CA ASP A 276 -7.65 3.07 6.01
C ASP A 276 -8.42 4.24 6.64
N VAL A 277 -8.28 4.41 7.94
CA VAL A 277 -8.93 5.46 8.74
C VAL A 277 -7.89 6.35 9.43
N SER A 278 -6.68 6.36 8.92
CA SER A 278 -5.52 7.03 9.54
C SER A 278 -5.73 8.53 9.75
N GLN A 279 -6.50 9.20 8.89
CA GLN A 279 -6.76 10.64 9.03
C GLN A 279 -7.64 10.99 10.23
N ASN A 280 -8.22 10.00 10.89
CA ASN A 280 -8.84 10.18 12.21
C ASN A 280 -7.83 10.63 13.29
N ASN A 281 -6.53 10.48 13.04
CA ASN A 281 -5.45 10.99 13.91
C ASN A 281 -5.54 12.51 14.19
N GLN A 282 -6.19 13.27 13.31
CA GLN A 282 -6.43 14.71 13.49
C GLN A 282 -7.50 14.99 14.54
N LYS A 283 -8.14 13.96 15.08
CA LYS A 283 -9.08 14.04 16.22
C LYS A 283 -8.50 13.29 17.41
N LYS A 284 -8.91 13.70 18.61
CA LYS A 284 -8.47 13.11 19.87
C LYS A 284 -9.65 12.85 20.80
N GLY A 285 -9.41 12.08 21.84
CA GLY A 285 -10.39 11.79 22.87
C GLY A 285 -11.64 11.11 22.31
N GLN A 286 -12.80 11.47 22.84
CA GLN A 286 -14.09 10.86 22.49
C GLN A 286 -14.42 11.00 20.99
N THR A 287 -14.09 12.13 20.36
CA THR A 287 -14.34 12.34 18.93
C THR A 287 -13.59 11.34 18.06
N HIS A 288 -12.32 11.03 18.38
CA HIS A 288 -11.53 10.00 17.71
C HIS A 288 -12.22 8.64 17.79
N TRP A 289 -12.64 8.25 18.99
CA TRP A 289 -13.34 6.99 19.22
C TRP A 289 -14.70 6.91 18.49
N ASP A 290 -15.51 7.97 18.57
CA ASP A 290 -16.83 8.01 17.96
C ASP A 290 -16.77 7.93 16.44
N ASN A 291 -15.78 8.57 15.81
CA ASN A 291 -15.53 8.45 14.38
C ASN A 291 -15.19 7.00 13.99
N PHE A 292 -14.30 6.37 14.73
CA PHE A 292 -13.92 4.98 14.50
C PHE A 292 -15.13 4.03 14.66
N GLN A 293 -15.90 4.19 15.75
CA GLN A 293 -17.11 3.39 15.98
C GLN A 293 -18.17 3.62 14.91
N TRP A 294 -18.28 4.84 14.38
CA TRP A 294 -19.17 5.12 13.27
C TRP A 294 -18.80 4.30 12.03
N VAL A 295 -17.52 4.27 11.64
CA VAL A 295 -17.06 3.44 10.51
C VAL A 295 -17.36 1.98 10.74
N ARG A 296 -17.10 1.44 11.95
CA ARG A 296 -17.41 0.04 12.29
C ARG A 296 -18.88 -0.30 12.10
N ARG A 297 -19.79 0.60 12.51
CA ARG A 297 -21.23 0.44 12.28
C ARG A 297 -21.60 0.57 10.81
N TYR A 298 -21.02 1.52 10.11
CA TYR A 298 -21.29 1.78 8.71
C TYR A 298 -20.99 0.58 7.82
N VAL A 299 -19.85 -0.08 8.04
CA VAL A 299 -19.46 -1.27 7.27
C VAL A 299 -19.99 -2.59 7.85
N ALA A 300 -20.92 -2.56 8.79
CA ALA A 300 -21.34 -3.76 9.54
C ALA A 300 -21.95 -4.86 8.67
N LYS A 301 -22.63 -4.51 7.56
CA LYS A 301 -23.20 -5.50 6.61
C LYS A 301 -22.14 -6.18 5.74
N ARG A 302 -21.00 -5.54 5.52
CA ARG A 302 -19.85 -6.05 4.76
C ARG A 302 -18.56 -5.75 5.54
N PRO A 303 -18.38 -6.44 6.70
CA PRO A 303 -17.30 -6.14 7.62
C PRO A 303 -15.94 -6.46 7.00
N ARG A 304 -14.97 -5.60 7.27
CA ARG A 304 -13.57 -5.76 6.87
C ARG A 304 -12.66 -5.03 7.84
N PRO A 305 -11.34 -5.29 7.81
CA PRO A 305 -10.41 -4.62 8.71
C PRO A 305 -10.43 -3.10 8.52
N LEU A 306 -10.21 -2.39 9.60
CA LEU A 306 -9.98 -0.95 9.64
C LEU A 306 -8.55 -0.74 10.12
N ASN A 307 -7.72 -0.10 9.29
CA ASN A 307 -6.34 0.22 9.66
C ASN A 307 -6.21 1.69 10.04
N THR A 308 -5.47 1.93 11.12
CA THR A 308 -4.88 3.23 11.40
C THR A 308 -3.35 3.04 11.46
N VAL A 309 -2.64 3.67 10.56
CA VAL A 309 -1.17 3.58 10.46
C VAL A 309 -0.49 4.91 10.81
N LYS A 310 -1.28 5.88 11.27
CA LYS A 310 -0.81 7.20 11.70
C LYS A 310 -1.24 7.46 13.13
N THR A 311 -0.29 7.31 14.05
CA THR A 311 -0.47 7.64 15.46
C THR A 311 0.67 8.57 15.84
N TYR A 312 0.38 9.86 15.90
CA TYR A 312 1.38 10.87 16.20
C TYR A 312 1.44 11.12 17.71
N GLY A 313 2.53 10.66 18.34
CA GLY A 313 2.72 10.81 19.77
C GLY A 313 3.69 11.91 20.21
N CYS A 314 4.50 12.43 19.27
CA CYS A 314 5.62 13.32 19.57
C CYS A 314 5.50 14.70 18.93
N ASP A 315 4.31 15.10 18.48
CA ASP A 315 4.07 16.37 17.75
C ASP A 315 3.53 17.51 18.62
N GLY A 316 3.74 17.44 19.93
CA GLY A 316 3.24 18.43 20.91
C GLY A 316 1.72 18.37 21.13
N GLY A 317 1.09 17.24 20.80
CA GLY A 317 -0.35 17.04 20.96
C GLY A 317 -1.20 17.64 19.84
N ARG A 318 -0.58 18.07 18.74
CA ARG A 318 -1.30 18.63 17.59
C ARG A 318 -2.33 17.65 17.00
N HIS A 319 -1.97 16.38 16.89
CA HIS A 319 -2.80 15.32 16.33
C HIS A 319 -3.28 14.30 17.38
N GLY A 320 -3.32 14.68 18.66
CA GLY A 320 -3.53 13.77 19.77
C GLY A 320 -2.20 13.18 20.26
N ASN A 321 -2.25 12.30 21.24
CA ASN A 321 -1.08 11.64 21.77
C ASN A 321 -1.15 10.12 21.53
N THR A 322 -0.02 9.44 21.71
CA THR A 322 0.07 8.00 21.55
C THR A 322 -0.92 7.24 22.43
N ARG A 323 -1.20 7.75 23.63
CA ARG A 323 -2.17 7.18 24.55
C ARG A 323 -3.57 7.18 23.95
N ASP A 324 -4.04 8.30 23.38
CA ASP A 324 -5.36 8.39 22.73
C ASP A 324 -5.50 7.37 21.57
N GLY A 325 -4.42 7.13 20.83
CA GLY A 325 -4.40 6.17 19.72
C GLY A 325 -4.38 4.70 20.16
N VAL A 326 -3.77 4.40 21.30
CA VAL A 326 -3.59 3.02 21.80
C VAL A 326 -4.74 2.59 22.72
N GLU A 327 -5.24 3.48 23.58
CA GLU A 327 -6.29 3.12 24.56
C GLU A 327 -7.70 3.11 23.94
N ARG A 328 -7.87 3.56 22.70
CA ARG A 328 -9.19 3.71 22.06
C ARG A 328 -9.24 3.03 20.69
#